data_150ed2770e18ab0860122ca89bfb1376
#
_entry.id   150ed2770e18ab0860122ca89bfb1376
#
_cell.length_a   1.000
_cell.length_b   1.000
_cell.length_c   1.000
_cell.angle_alpha   90.00
_cell.angle_beta   90.00
_cell.angle_gamma   90.00
#
_symmetry.space_group_name_H-M   'P 1'
#
loop_
_entity.id
_entity.type
_entity.pdbx_description
1 polymer ?
#
loop_
_entity_poly.entity_id
_entity_poly.type
_entity_poly.pdbx_seq_one_letter_code
_entity_poly.pdbx_strand_id
1 'polypeptide(L)'
;MPTLAPQKIIFIEGEMGSGKTTFTRHLIKTLSDINEVDFHFQGSPTYQRENHYHLKQVNLVHFDFYQVENNLNIDLEDYVMDHCLVIEWPLNSLKKRYHQEALFIKIEVEKTKRIIDIQSQNTKWLQQIL
;
A
#
# COMPACT_ATOMS: atom_id res chain seq x y z
N MET A 1 -12.52 -5.48 10.75
CA MET A 1 -11.40 -4.86 10.07
C MET A 1 -11.69 -3.42 9.76
N PRO A 2 -10.73 -2.55 9.99
CA PRO A 2 -10.92 -1.17 9.63
C PRO A 2 -11.13 -1.04 8.14
N THR A 3 -11.98 -0.13 7.78
CA THR A 3 -12.22 0.18 6.39
C THR A 3 -11.05 1.01 5.85
N LEU A 4 -10.46 0.53 4.77
CA LEU A 4 -9.60 1.38 3.98
C LEU A 4 -10.49 2.33 3.20
N ALA A 5 -10.59 3.53 3.69
CA ALA A 5 -11.38 4.58 3.06
C ALA A 5 -10.53 5.33 2.04
N PRO A 6 -11.13 6.12 1.17
CA PRO A 6 -10.38 7.10 0.37
C PRO A 6 -9.48 7.94 1.28
N GLN A 7 -8.38 8.45 0.72
CA GLN A 7 -7.39 9.26 1.42
C GLN A 7 -6.47 8.46 2.36
N LYS A 8 -6.55 7.13 2.36
CA LYS A 8 -5.61 6.30 3.11
C LYS A 8 -4.42 5.93 2.22
N ILE A 9 -3.23 6.01 2.80
CA ILE A 9 -1.99 5.73 2.08
C ILE A 9 -1.21 4.69 2.88
N ILE A 10 -0.80 3.62 2.21
CA ILE A 10 0.03 2.57 2.81
C ILE A 10 1.32 2.48 2.02
N PHE A 11 2.44 2.71 2.71
CA PHE A 11 3.78 2.49 2.16
C PHE A 11 4.29 1.14 2.59
N ILE A 12 4.76 0.33 1.64
CA ILE A 12 5.30 -1.00 1.92
C ILE A 12 6.76 -1.03 1.50
N GLU A 13 7.64 -1.27 2.46
CA GLU A 13 9.08 -1.35 2.24
C GLU A 13 9.61 -2.73 2.64
N GLY A 14 10.70 -3.13 2.01
CA GLY A 14 11.35 -4.40 2.27
C GLY A 14 12.25 -4.77 1.11
N GLU A 15 13.19 -5.65 1.36
CA GLU A 15 14.08 -6.14 0.30
C GLU A 15 13.30 -6.93 -0.74
N MET A 16 13.89 -7.10 -1.92
CA MET A 16 13.32 -7.95 -2.97
C MET A 16 13.10 -9.35 -2.41
N GLY A 17 11.93 -9.93 -2.68
CA GLY A 17 11.59 -11.25 -2.17
C GLY A 17 11.10 -11.27 -0.71
N SER A 18 10.94 -10.11 -0.06
CA SER A 18 10.46 -10.05 1.32
C SER A 18 8.97 -10.36 1.46
N GLY A 19 8.20 -10.25 0.37
CA GLY A 19 6.77 -10.54 0.38
C GLY A 19 5.88 -9.32 0.31
N LYS A 20 6.38 -8.19 -0.21
CA LYS A 20 5.59 -6.96 -0.36
C LYS A 20 4.36 -7.18 -1.25
N THR A 21 4.56 -7.78 -2.41
CA THR A 21 3.46 -8.07 -3.34
C THR A 21 2.50 -9.09 -2.75
N THR A 22 3.00 -10.09 -2.04
CA THR A 22 2.17 -11.07 -1.34
C THR A 22 1.30 -10.39 -0.28
N PHE A 23 1.87 -9.45 0.47
CA PHE A 23 1.12 -8.68 1.44
C PHE A 23 -0.01 -7.89 0.77
N THR A 24 0.30 -7.22 -0.34
CA THR A 24 -0.69 -6.44 -1.09
C THR A 24 -1.80 -7.34 -1.62
N ARG A 25 -1.46 -8.53 -2.11
CA ARG A 25 -2.44 -9.52 -2.58
C ARG A 25 -3.41 -9.90 -1.45
N HIS A 26 -2.89 -10.19 -0.28
CA HIS A 26 -3.74 -10.54 0.87
C HIS A 26 -4.62 -9.37 1.30
N LEU A 27 -4.10 -8.15 1.26
CA LEU A 27 -4.88 -6.96 1.58
C LEU A 27 -6.06 -6.81 0.61
N ILE A 28 -5.81 -6.94 -0.69
CA ILE A 28 -6.86 -6.82 -1.71
C ILE A 28 -7.86 -7.96 -1.58
N LYS A 29 -7.40 -9.19 -1.28
CA LYS A 29 -8.27 -10.33 -1.05
C LYS A 29 -9.22 -10.07 0.11
N THR A 30 -8.68 -9.56 1.22
CA THR A 30 -9.48 -9.26 2.41
C THR A 30 -10.53 -8.17 2.11
N LEU A 31 -10.13 -7.11 1.41
CA LEU A 31 -11.06 -6.05 1.03
C LEU A 31 -12.13 -6.55 0.06
N SER A 32 -11.76 -7.43 -0.86
CA SER A 32 -12.72 -8.04 -1.78
C SER A 32 -13.75 -8.86 -1.03
N ASP A 33 -13.32 -9.66 -0.06
CA ASP A 33 -14.22 -10.46 0.74
C ASP A 33 -15.17 -9.60 1.58
N ILE A 34 -14.67 -8.55 2.21
CA ILE A 34 -15.46 -7.64 3.02
C ILE A 34 -16.52 -6.92 2.18
N ASN A 35 -16.15 -6.52 0.97
CA ASN A 35 -17.05 -5.79 0.07
C ASN A 35 -17.89 -6.69 -0.81
N GLU A 36 -17.77 -8.00 -0.65
CA GLU A 36 -18.54 -9.00 -1.40
C GLU A 36 -18.36 -8.88 -2.91
N VAL A 37 -17.12 -8.62 -3.36
CA VAL A 37 -16.75 -8.61 -4.78
C VAL A 37 -15.80 -9.76 -5.07
N ASP A 38 -15.79 -10.22 -6.32
CA ASP A 38 -14.91 -11.30 -6.73
C ASP A 38 -13.45 -10.86 -6.62
N PHE A 39 -12.63 -11.74 -6.06
CA PHE A 39 -11.21 -11.47 -5.93
C PHE A 39 -10.52 -11.61 -7.29
N HIS A 40 -9.78 -10.59 -7.65
CA HIS A 40 -8.91 -10.58 -8.81
C HIS A 40 -7.65 -9.79 -8.49
N PHE A 41 -6.49 -10.42 -8.65
CA PHE A 41 -5.22 -9.76 -8.38
C PHE A 41 -4.39 -9.69 -9.66
N GLN A 42 -3.99 -8.48 -10.03
CA GLN A 42 -3.28 -8.22 -11.28
C GLN A 42 -1.76 -8.43 -11.16
N GLY A 43 -1.27 -8.75 -9.97
CA GLY A 43 0.16 -8.88 -9.71
C GLY A 43 0.83 -7.55 -9.45
N SER A 44 2.17 -7.52 -9.50
CA SER A 44 2.91 -6.29 -9.33
C SER A 44 2.81 -5.45 -10.60
N PRO A 45 2.61 -4.12 -10.48
CA PRO A 45 2.48 -3.25 -11.65
C PRO A 45 3.85 -2.93 -12.24
N THR A 46 4.39 -3.84 -13.02
CA THR A 46 5.78 -3.77 -13.51
C THR A 46 5.98 -2.70 -14.59
N TYR A 47 5.08 -2.65 -15.56
CA TYR A 47 5.26 -1.77 -16.71
C TYR A 47 4.53 -0.43 -16.58
N GLN A 48 3.30 -0.48 -16.09
CA GLN A 48 2.47 0.72 -15.97
C GLN A 48 2.68 1.44 -14.64
N ARG A 49 3.40 0.85 -13.72
CA ARG A 49 3.66 1.35 -12.37
C ARG A 49 2.41 1.46 -11.49
N GLU A 50 1.24 1.21 -12.02
CA GLU A 50 0.01 1.27 -11.24
C GLU A 50 -1.03 0.26 -11.74
N ASN A 51 -1.72 -0.36 -10.79
CA ASN A 51 -2.88 -1.20 -11.04
C ASN A 51 -4.06 -0.65 -10.25
N HIS A 52 -5.21 -0.57 -10.88
CA HIS A 52 -6.43 -0.05 -10.28
C HIS A 52 -7.37 -1.17 -9.88
N TYR A 53 -7.96 -1.05 -8.69
CA TYR A 53 -8.93 -2.02 -8.17
C TYR A 53 -10.19 -1.30 -7.73
N HIS A 54 -11.33 -1.72 -8.26
CA HIS A 54 -12.63 -1.20 -7.86
C HIS A 54 -13.28 -2.23 -6.93
N LEU A 55 -13.27 -1.95 -5.64
CA LEU A 55 -13.73 -2.88 -4.62
C LEU A 55 -15.04 -2.40 -4.00
N LYS A 56 -15.99 -2.00 -4.85
CA LYS A 56 -17.34 -1.55 -4.49
C LYS A 56 -17.31 -0.21 -3.75
N GLN A 57 -17.01 -0.21 -2.45
CA GLN A 57 -16.97 1.03 -1.66
C GLN A 57 -15.58 1.64 -1.57
N VAL A 58 -14.56 0.93 -2.06
CA VAL A 58 -13.18 1.38 -2.03
C VAL A 58 -12.58 1.29 -3.42
N ASN A 59 -12.01 2.38 -3.89
CA ASN A 59 -11.16 2.37 -5.08
C ASN A 59 -9.71 2.40 -4.60
N LEU A 60 -8.93 1.43 -5.02
CA LEU A 60 -7.56 1.26 -4.59
C LEU A 60 -6.62 1.32 -5.79
N VAL A 61 -5.51 2.01 -5.63
CA VAL A 61 -4.44 2.01 -6.64
C VAL A 61 -3.19 1.41 -6.00
N HIS A 62 -2.64 0.40 -6.65
CA HIS A 62 -1.41 -0.25 -6.24
C HIS A 62 -0.28 0.25 -7.13
N PHE A 63 0.70 0.92 -6.51
CA PHE A 63 1.89 1.43 -7.19
C PHE A 63 3.11 0.59 -6.82
N ASP A 64 4.03 0.48 -7.77
CA ASP A 64 5.34 -0.11 -7.51
C ASP A 64 6.39 0.80 -8.16
N PHE A 65 7.23 1.41 -7.34
CA PHE A 65 8.28 2.32 -7.80
C PHE A 65 9.67 1.69 -7.75
N TYR A 66 9.74 0.37 -7.82
CA TYR A 66 11.03 -0.32 -7.89
C TYR A 66 11.84 0.18 -9.08
N GLN A 67 13.11 0.55 -8.82
CA GLN A 67 14.03 1.12 -9.81
C GLN A 67 13.63 2.48 -10.36
N VAL A 68 12.59 3.10 -9.83
CA VAL A 68 12.31 4.49 -10.13
C VAL A 68 13.28 5.36 -9.32
N GLU A 69 13.78 6.43 -9.92
CA GLU A 69 14.74 7.31 -9.27
C GLU A 69 14.15 7.89 -7.98
N ASN A 70 14.86 7.67 -6.85
CA ASN A 70 14.31 7.92 -5.52
C ASN A 70 14.05 9.40 -5.22
N ASN A 71 14.73 10.30 -5.93
CA ASN A 71 14.51 11.73 -5.78
C ASN A 71 13.51 12.30 -6.79
N LEU A 72 12.90 11.46 -7.61
CA LEU A 72 11.88 11.88 -8.55
C LEU A 72 10.65 12.37 -7.79
N ASN A 73 10.13 13.52 -8.19
CA ASN A 73 8.95 14.10 -7.57
C ASN A 73 7.70 13.69 -8.36
N ILE A 74 6.92 12.79 -7.77
CA ILE A 74 5.68 12.30 -8.37
C ILE A 74 4.51 12.90 -7.62
N ASP A 75 3.54 13.43 -8.35
CA ASP A 75 2.34 14.03 -7.78
C ASP A 75 1.20 13.01 -7.80
N LEU A 76 0.73 12.64 -6.61
CA LEU A 76 -0.38 11.70 -6.42
C LEU A 76 -1.67 12.39 -5.98
N GLU A 77 -1.72 13.70 -6.01
CA GLU A 77 -2.88 14.47 -5.51
C GLU A 77 -4.18 14.11 -6.25
N ASP A 78 -4.10 13.76 -7.53
CA ASP A 78 -5.27 13.35 -8.28
C ASP A 78 -5.89 12.06 -7.77
N TYR A 79 -5.10 11.22 -7.07
CA TYR A 79 -5.58 9.95 -6.54
C TYR A 79 -5.94 10.01 -5.05
N VAL A 80 -5.22 10.81 -4.27
CA VAL A 80 -5.31 10.79 -2.81
C VAL A 80 -6.73 11.09 -2.32
N MET A 81 -7.44 11.97 -2.99
CA MET A 81 -8.74 12.46 -2.53
C MET A 81 -9.83 11.39 -2.56
N ASP A 82 -9.79 10.48 -3.52
CA ASP A 82 -10.88 9.50 -3.72
C ASP A 82 -10.39 8.06 -3.87
N HIS A 83 -9.12 7.79 -3.59
CA HIS A 83 -8.55 6.44 -3.68
C HIS A 83 -7.79 6.09 -2.41
N CYS A 84 -7.73 4.79 -2.11
CA CYS A 84 -6.76 4.23 -1.19
C CYS A 84 -5.51 3.88 -1.99
N LEU A 85 -4.34 4.28 -1.51
CA LEU A 85 -3.09 4.04 -2.22
C LEU A 85 -2.24 3.03 -1.46
N VAL A 86 -1.80 1.99 -2.17
CA VAL A 86 -0.83 1.02 -1.67
C VAL A 86 0.42 1.15 -2.53
N ILE A 87 1.54 1.53 -1.92
CA ILE A 87 2.75 1.88 -2.64
C ILE A 87 3.90 1.00 -2.16
N GLU A 88 4.39 0.12 -3.04
CA GLU A 88 5.61 -0.65 -2.84
C GLU A 88 6.80 0.16 -3.35
N TRP A 89 7.93 0.07 -2.66
CA TRP A 89 9.14 0.84 -2.95
C TRP A 89 8.84 2.34 -2.99
N PRO A 90 8.30 2.90 -1.89
CA PRO A 90 7.90 4.30 -1.90
C PRO A 90 9.10 5.23 -2.04
N LEU A 91 8.92 6.28 -2.85
CA LEU A 91 9.94 7.29 -3.04
C LEU A 91 10.07 8.16 -1.79
N ASN A 92 11.28 8.66 -1.54
CA ASN A 92 11.54 9.52 -0.37
C ASN A 92 10.67 10.77 -0.38
N SER A 93 10.42 11.37 -1.55
CA SER A 93 9.56 12.53 -1.66
C SER A 93 8.14 12.25 -1.20
N LEU A 94 7.62 11.06 -1.54
CA LEU A 94 6.27 10.66 -1.12
C LEU A 94 6.21 10.36 0.38
N LYS A 95 7.22 9.69 0.92
CA LYS A 95 7.28 9.41 2.36
C LYS A 95 7.30 10.69 3.17
N LYS A 96 8.04 11.69 2.71
CA LYS A 96 8.08 13.01 3.36
C LYS A 96 6.74 13.72 3.32
N ARG A 97 6.14 13.77 2.12
CA ARG A 97 4.90 14.50 1.91
C ARG A 97 3.74 13.94 2.72
N TYR A 98 3.64 12.62 2.79
CA TYR A 98 2.51 11.96 3.45
C TYR A 98 2.88 11.30 4.77
N HIS A 99 3.96 11.76 5.38
CA HIS A 99 4.50 11.16 6.61
C HIS A 99 3.47 11.04 7.73
N GLN A 100 2.61 12.04 7.89
CA GLN A 100 1.66 12.04 9.00
C GLN A 100 0.37 11.28 8.72
N GLU A 101 0.01 11.11 7.45
CA GLU A 101 -1.22 10.43 7.07
C GLU A 101 -1.03 8.95 6.80
N ALA A 102 0.17 8.56 6.41
CA ALA A 102 0.42 7.22 5.89
C ALA A 102 0.62 6.18 6.97
N LEU A 103 0.27 4.95 6.63
CA LEU A 103 0.68 3.76 7.35
C LEU A 103 1.96 3.23 6.72
N PHE A 104 2.99 3.02 7.53
CA PHE A 104 4.27 2.48 7.08
C PHE A 104 4.36 1.02 7.47
N ILE A 105 4.53 0.16 6.49
CA ILE A 105 4.71 -1.27 6.69
C ILE A 105 6.10 -1.65 6.17
N LYS A 106 6.91 -2.22 7.05
CA LYS A 106 8.23 -2.71 6.71
C LYS A 106 8.29 -4.21 6.89
N ILE A 107 8.69 -4.93 5.85
CA ILE A 107 8.79 -6.38 5.89
C ILE A 107 10.27 -6.76 5.83
N GLU A 108 10.72 -7.49 6.84
CA GLU A 108 12.09 -7.98 6.92
C GLU A 108 12.08 -9.51 6.92
N VAL A 109 13.06 -10.10 6.26
CA VAL A 109 13.27 -11.54 6.26
C VAL A 109 14.39 -11.84 7.24
N GLU A 110 14.11 -12.67 8.25
CA GLU A 110 15.10 -13.11 9.22
C GLU A 110 15.09 -14.63 9.27
N LYS A 111 16.09 -15.27 8.71
CA LYS A 111 16.19 -16.73 8.58
C LYS A 111 14.96 -17.28 7.84
N THR A 112 14.06 -17.97 8.55
CA THR A 112 12.85 -18.55 7.98
C THR A 112 11.61 -17.74 8.33
N LYS A 113 11.77 -16.62 9.03
CA LYS A 113 10.65 -15.78 9.48
C LYS A 113 10.58 -14.48 8.72
N ARG A 114 9.38 -13.96 8.60
CA ARG A 114 9.17 -12.58 8.16
C ARG A 114 8.67 -11.76 9.32
N ILE A 115 9.29 -10.60 9.50
CA ILE A 115 8.93 -9.66 10.55
C ILE A 115 8.25 -8.48 9.88
N ILE A 116 7.04 -8.17 10.33
CA ILE A 116 6.28 -7.05 9.80
C ILE A 116 6.20 -5.97 10.88
N ASP A 117 6.76 -4.81 10.58
CA ASP A 117 6.74 -3.65 11.45
C ASP A 117 5.74 -2.64 10.88
N ILE A 118 4.78 -2.23 11.71
CA ILE A 118 3.71 -1.31 11.29
C ILE A 118 3.82 -0.05 12.12
N GLN A 119 3.98 1.09 11.47
CA GLN A 119 4.11 2.39 12.13
C GLN A 119 3.21 3.41 11.46
N SER A 120 2.67 4.32 12.26
CA SER A 120 1.93 5.47 11.76
C SER A 120 1.99 6.60 12.77
N GLN A 121 2.09 7.84 12.27
CA GLN A 121 1.90 9.03 13.08
C GLN A 121 0.43 9.27 13.42
N ASN A 122 -0.48 8.66 12.68
CA ASN A 122 -1.90 8.74 12.92
C ASN A 122 -2.33 7.58 13.84
N THR A 123 -2.48 7.86 15.13
CA THR A 123 -2.83 6.83 16.12
C THR A 123 -4.20 6.21 15.88
N LYS A 124 -5.13 6.96 15.30
CA LYS A 124 -6.45 6.42 14.93
C LYS A 124 -6.32 5.34 13.86
N TRP A 125 -5.41 5.53 12.92
CA TRP A 125 -5.10 4.54 11.90
C TRP A 125 -4.67 3.22 12.54
N LEU A 126 -3.72 3.29 13.48
CA LEU A 126 -3.24 2.09 14.18
C LEU A 126 -4.33 1.44 15.01
N GLN A 127 -5.15 2.23 15.69
CA GLN A 127 -6.24 1.70 16.51
C GLN A 127 -7.27 0.93 15.68
N GLN A 128 -7.47 1.31 14.44
CA GLN A 128 -8.42 0.62 13.56
C GLN A 128 -7.93 -0.73 13.09
N ILE A 129 -6.61 -0.94 13.00
CA ILE A 129 -6.04 -2.19 12.46
C ILE A 129 -5.48 -3.11 13.53
N LEU A 130 -5.29 -2.63 14.74
CA LEU A 130 -4.85 -3.43 15.88
C LEU A 130 -6.05 -3.83 16.73
#